data_0fad2e2088954ad99a2eedb17376deac
#
_entry.id   0fad2e2088954ad99a2eedb17376deac
#
_cell.length_a   1.000
_cell.length_b   1.000
_cell.length_c   1.000
_cell.angle_alpha   90.00
_cell.angle_beta   90.00
_cell.angle_gamma   90.00
#
_symmetry.space_group_name_H-M   'P 1'
#
loop_
_entity.id
_entity.type
_entity.pdbx_description
1 polymer ?
#
loop_
_entity_poly.entity_id
_entity_poly.type
_entity_poly.pdbx_seq_one_letter_code
_entity_poly.pdbx_strand_id
1 'polypeptide(L)'
;MKKSENTENPDCKGSCSKPLGEATKAIHVPYARRDAYDALSMPVYNAVAFEFDNAAAMTEAFSGRSGAPDYSRTGNPTVTNLEDRVRILTGAKDVTAFNSGMAAISNALLALTAGGKNVVTSKHLFGNTYSLLTESLARFGVETRLADLTNAEATLALIDENTACVYFEIITNPQMEVADIQQLANTVHQKGSVLIADTTTIPFTQFSSHDMGVDIEVVSSTKYISGGATSLGGLVIDYGTVEGFEQKIRGEQLFNFGAYMTPQVAYLQTIGLETLDARYRVQPSNALELATRLQELSQIKHVNYVGLPDNPYHKLSQHQFGKTAGAMVCIDLDSEKSCFQFIDNLKLIHRATNLFDNRTLAIHPYSTIFVAFSAEEKAKMDVLNTTVRLSIGLEDVDDIYNDIKQALT
;
A
#
# COMPACT_ATOMS: atom_id res chain seq x y z
N MET A 1 -35.34 -13.91 8.37
CA MET A 1 -35.94 -12.83 7.55
C MET A 1 -35.87 -11.53 8.30
N LYS A 2 -34.89 -10.69 8.02
CA LYS A 2 -34.98 -9.23 8.15
C LYS A 2 -33.99 -8.65 7.17
N LYS A 3 -34.49 -7.84 6.24
CA LYS A 3 -33.78 -7.16 5.17
C LYS A 3 -32.68 -6.27 5.75
N SER A 4 -31.54 -6.23 5.07
CA SER A 4 -30.52 -5.22 5.24
C SER A 4 -31.09 -3.85 4.90
N GLU A 5 -31.50 -3.12 5.92
CA GLU A 5 -31.80 -1.69 5.81
C GLU A 5 -30.57 -0.91 6.24
N ASN A 6 -30.24 0.07 5.44
CA ASN A 6 -29.31 1.17 5.61
C ASN A 6 -28.69 1.30 7.00
N THR A 7 -27.37 1.15 7.10
CA THR A 7 -26.61 1.47 8.30
C THR A 7 -26.43 2.99 8.45
N GLU A 8 -27.52 3.71 8.65
CA GLU A 8 -27.45 4.98 9.36
C GLU A 8 -27.30 4.67 10.85
N ASN A 9 -26.28 5.23 11.45
CA ASN A 9 -25.90 5.02 12.85
C ASN A 9 -27.03 5.53 13.79
N PRO A 10 -27.73 4.69 14.59
CA PRO A 10 -28.91 5.09 15.38
C PRO A 10 -28.63 5.87 16.67
N ASP A 11 -27.38 6.02 17.14
CA ASP A 11 -27.11 6.48 18.50
C ASP A 11 -26.25 7.74 18.68
N CYS A 12 -26.02 8.55 17.63
CA CYS A 12 -25.59 9.93 17.83
C CYS A 12 -26.79 10.85 17.95
N LYS A 13 -27.50 10.79 19.07
CA LYS A 13 -28.50 11.81 19.48
C LYS A 13 -27.78 13.09 19.90
N GLY A 14 -27.45 13.92 18.94
CA GLY A 14 -26.88 15.25 19.14
C GLY A 14 -26.40 15.81 17.83
N SER A 15 -27.02 16.87 17.34
CA SER A 15 -26.82 17.54 16.06
C SER A 15 -25.35 17.79 15.70
N CYS A 16 -24.66 16.80 15.16
CA CYS A 16 -23.36 17.01 14.52
C CYS A 16 -23.58 17.05 13.00
N SER A 17 -23.73 18.24 12.45
CA SER A 17 -23.98 18.49 11.01
C SER A 17 -22.73 18.35 10.14
N LYS A 18 -21.59 17.91 10.69
CA LYS A 18 -20.33 17.71 9.95
C LYS A 18 -19.98 16.22 9.92
N PRO A 19 -19.49 15.72 8.77
CA PRO A 19 -18.99 14.35 8.71
C PRO A 19 -17.83 14.15 9.68
N LEU A 20 -17.72 12.94 10.26
CA LEU A 20 -16.63 12.57 11.15
C LEU A 20 -15.29 12.62 10.40
N GLY A 21 -14.25 13.11 11.06
CA GLY A 21 -12.88 13.07 10.51
C GLY A 21 -12.32 11.63 10.47
N GLU A 22 -11.32 11.40 9.63
CA GLU A 22 -10.75 10.09 9.32
C GLU A 22 -10.22 9.37 10.59
N ALA A 23 -9.49 10.08 11.46
CA ALA A 23 -9.02 9.51 12.73
C ALA A 23 -10.19 9.02 13.62
N THR A 24 -11.29 9.77 13.66
CA THR A 24 -12.49 9.37 14.41
C THR A 24 -13.13 8.14 13.78
N LYS A 25 -13.27 8.12 12.45
CA LYS A 25 -13.80 6.95 11.74
C LYS A 25 -12.92 5.71 11.99
N ALA A 26 -11.59 5.83 11.89
CA ALA A 26 -10.66 4.71 12.11
C ALA A 26 -10.81 4.06 13.48
N ILE A 27 -11.12 4.85 14.52
CA ILE A 27 -11.29 4.38 15.90
C ILE A 27 -12.72 3.85 16.15
N HIS A 28 -13.73 4.58 15.65
CA HIS A 28 -15.13 4.37 16.02
C HIS A 28 -15.99 3.69 14.96
N VAL A 29 -15.41 3.21 13.87
CA VAL A 29 -16.18 2.42 12.91
C VAL A 29 -16.75 1.20 13.66
N PRO A 30 -18.08 1.09 13.79
CA PRO A 30 -18.70 -0.02 14.50
C PRO A 30 -18.50 -1.30 13.70
N TYR A 31 -18.02 -2.35 14.33
CA TYR A 31 -18.20 -3.65 13.73
C TYR A 31 -19.65 -4.09 13.93
N ALA A 32 -20.29 -4.55 12.85
CA ALA A 32 -21.72 -4.82 12.79
C ALA A 32 -22.19 -5.98 13.72
N ARG A 33 -21.25 -6.77 14.22
CA ARG A 33 -21.54 -7.94 15.07
C ARG A 33 -20.83 -7.78 16.39
N ARG A 34 -21.59 -7.53 17.45
CA ARG A 34 -21.09 -7.61 18.81
C ARG A 34 -20.86 -9.07 19.17
N ASP A 35 -19.81 -9.33 19.93
CA ASP A 35 -19.59 -10.64 20.52
C ASP A 35 -20.54 -10.88 21.70
N ALA A 36 -20.51 -12.09 22.27
CA ALA A 36 -21.38 -12.47 23.39
C ALA A 36 -21.15 -11.64 24.67
N TYR A 37 -20.04 -10.88 24.75
CA TYR A 37 -19.65 -10.12 25.93
C TYR A 37 -19.58 -8.61 25.67
N ASP A 38 -20.01 -8.15 24.51
CA ASP A 38 -19.96 -6.74 24.10
C ASP A 38 -18.55 -6.11 24.23
N ALA A 39 -17.50 -6.84 23.85
CA ALA A 39 -16.13 -6.36 23.93
C ALA A 39 -15.97 -5.06 23.13
N LEU A 40 -15.25 -4.07 23.70
CA LEU A 40 -15.00 -2.79 23.04
C LEU A 40 -14.10 -2.94 21.79
N SER A 41 -13.10 -3.80 21.89
CA SER A 41 -12.22 -4.16 20.76
C SER A 41 -12.67 -5.48 20.17
N MET A 42 -12.58 -5.62 18.84
CA MET A 42 -12.88 -6.89 18.15
C MET A 42 -12.04 -8.03 18.73
N PRO A 43 -12.65 -9.12 19.22
CA PRO A 43 -11.91 -10.28 19.70
C PRO A 43 -11.13 -10.98 18.57
N VAL A 44 -10.05 -11.68 18.94
CA VAL A 44 -9.32 -12.54 17.99
C VAL A 44 -10.00 -13.90 17.92
N TYR A 45 -10.72 -14.15 16.84
CA TYR A 45 -11.34 -15.45 16.55
C TYR A 45 -10.30 -16.40 15.94
N ASN A 46 -9.49 -17.00 16.81
CA ASN A 46 -8.45 -17.94 16.40
C ASN A 46 -9.02 -19.35 16.18
N ALA A 47 -10.01 -19.46 15.31
CA ALA A 47 -10.69 -20.70 14.95
C ALA A 47 -10.51 -20.99 13.46
N VAL A 48 -10.40 -22.25 13.08
CA VAL A 48 -10.30 -22.67 11.67
C VAL A 48 -11.69 -22.87 11.07
N ALA A 49 -12.61 -23.50 11.81
CA ALA A 49 -13.95 -23.85 11.38
C ALA A 49 -14.99 -23.38 12.40
N PHE A 50 -16.22 -23.27 11.95
CA PHE A 50 -17.36 -22.82 12.74
C PHE A 50 -18.45 -23.89 12.70
N GLU A 51 -19.20 -24.07 13.81
CA GLU A 51 -20.28 -25.02 13.93
C GLU A 51 -21.62 -24.37 13.51
N PHE A 52 -22.51 -25.16 12.96
CA PHE A 52 -23.84 -24.74 12.50
C PHE A 52 -24.93 -25.56 13.18
N ASP A 53 -26.05 -24.94 13.47
CA ASP A 53 -27.20 -25.59 14.12
C ASP A 53 -27.77 -26.78 13.32
N ASN A 54 -27.65 -26.74 11.99
CA ASN A 54 -28.15 -27.80 11.10
C ASN A 54 -27.52 -27.69 9.70
N ALA A 55 -27.71 -28.72 8.88
CA ALA A 55 -27.15 -28.79 7.54
C ALA A 55 -27.66 -27.69 6.58
N ALA A 56 -28.88 -27.20 6.77
CA ALA A 56 -29.40 -26.10 5.96
C ALA A 56 -28.68 -24.79 6.27
N ALA A 57 -28.46 -24.46 7.57
CA ALA A 57 -27.68 -23.29 7.99
C ALA A 57 -26.24 -23.37 7.47
N MET A 58 -25.62 -24.55 7.49
CA MET A 58 -24.30 -24.78 6.92
C MET A 58 -24.31 -24.49 5.40
N THR A 59 -25.30 -24.98 4.65
CA THR A 59 -25.42 -24.72 3.21
C THR A 59 -25.58 -23.24 2.91
N GLU A 60 -26.35 -22.50 3.69
CA GLU A 60 -26.52 -21.04 3.55
C GLU A 60 -25.18 -20.29 3.77
N ALA A 61 -24.38 -20.71 4.76
CA ALA A 61 -23.07 -20.12 5.01
C ALA A 61 -22.11 -20.38 3.84
N PHE A 62 -21.95 -21.63 3.43
CA PHE A 62 -21.04 -22.01 2.32
C PHE A 62 -21.44 -21.41 0.97
N SER A 63 -22.69 -21.04 0.79
CA SER A 63 -23.18 -20.34 -0.41
C SER A 63 -23.12 -18.82 -0.30
N GLY A 64 -22.60 -18.27 0.80
CA GLY A 64 -22.48 -16.83 1.03
C GLY A 64 -23.81 -16.13 1.35
N ARG A 65 -24.94 -16.86 1.46
CA ARG A 65 -26.26 -16.25 1.64
C ARG A 65 -26.56 -15.82 3.06
N SER A 66 -25.95 -16.46 4.07
CA SER A 66 -26.16 -16.08 5.47
C SER A 66 -25.15 -15.03 5.99
N GLY A 67 -24.02 -14.84 5.30
CA GLY A 67 -22.90 -14.04 5.78
C GLY A 67 -22.25 -14.56 7.07
N ALA A 68 -22.59 -15.79 7.52
CA ALA A 68 -21.90 -16.44 8.62
C ALA A 68 -20.54 -16.95 8.15
N PRO A 69 -19.48 -16.91 8.99
CA PRO A 69 -18.21 -17.49 8.63
C PRO A 69 -18.34 -19.01 8.51
N ASP A 70 -17.69 -19.57 7.51
CA ASP A 70 -17.66 -21.01 7.25
C ASP A 70 -16.30 -21.62 7.58
N TYR A 71 -15.24 -21.02 7.07
CA TYR A 71 -13.86 -21.45 7.24
C TYR A 71 -12.91 -20.25 7.21
N SER A 72 -11.97 -20.16 8.16
CA SER A 72 -11.18 -18.93 8.38
C SER A 72 -10.27 -18.52 7.23
N ARG A 73 -9.97 -19.38 6.26
CA ARG A 73 -9.24 -19.00 5.04
C ARG A 73 -10.09 -18.10 4.14
N THR A 74 -11.39 -18.29 4.13
CA THR A 74 -12.35 -17.59 3.26
C THR A 74 -13.09 -16.47 3.97
N GLY A 75 -13.34 -16.61 5.28
CA GLY A 75 -14.01 -15.60 6.09
C GLY A 75 -13.75 -15.82 7.58
N ASN A 76 -13.19 -14.81 8.24
CA ASN A 76 -12.95 -14.81 9.68
C ASN A 76 -13.44 -13.48 10.29
N PRO A 77 -14.21 -13.49 11.39
CA PRO A 77 -14.80 -12.27 11.94
C PRO A 77 -13.78 -11.16 12.26
N THR A 78 -12.56 -11.53 12.72
CA THR A 78 -11.50 -10.56 13.03
C THR A 78 -10.92 -9.95 11.76
N VAL A 79 -10.75 -10.75 10.71
CA VAL A 79 -10.27 -10.27 9.39
C VAL A 79 -11.33 -9.38 8.74
N THR A 80 -12.58 -9.82 8.73
CA THR A 80 -13.72 -9.04 8.20
C THR A 80 -13.85 -7.69 8.89
N ASN A 81 -13.57 -7.61 10.22
CA ASN A 81 -13.58 -6.33 10.92
C ASN A 81 -12.52 -5.35 10.38
N LEU A 82 -11.31 -5.82 10.07
CA LEU A 82 -10.27 -4.99 9.43
C LEU A 82 -10.71 -4.55 8.03
N GLU A 83 -11.21 -5.50 7.23
CA GLU A 83 -11.70 -5.23 5.87
C GLU A 83 -12.83 -4.19 5.86
N ASP A 84 -13.82 -4.34 6.74
CA ASP A 84 -14.94 -3.39 6.88
C ASP A 84 -14.49 -1.99 7.32
N ARG A 85 -13.51 -1.90 8.24
CA ARG A 85 -12.94 -0.61 8.65
C ARG A 85 -12.29 0.10 7.46
N VAL A 86 -11.46 -0.60 6.71
CA VAL A 86 -10.82 -0.03 5.52
C VAL A 86 -11.86 0.32 4.46
N ARG A 87 -12.84 -0.54 4.21
CA ARG A 87 -13.94 -0.29 3.27
C ARG A 87 -14.72 0.99 3.60
N ILE A 88 -15.00 1.23 4.88
CA ILE A 88 -15.72 2.44 5.31
C ILE A 88 -14.84 3.69 5.22
N LEU A 89 -13.54 3.56 5.55
CA LEU A 89 -12.59 4.67 5.44
C LEU A 89 -12.37 5.10 3.99
N THR A 90 -12.31 4.16 3.06
CA THR A 90 -12.04 4.42 1.64
C THR A 90 -13.30 4.65 0.81
N GLY A 91 -14.49 4.30 1.33
CA GLY A 91 -15.72 4.29 0.55
C GLY A 91 -15.78 3.17 -0.49
N ALA A 92 -14.90 2.19 -0.42
CA ALA A 92 -14.80 1.10 -1.37
C ALA A 92 -16.06 0.20 -1.34
N LYS A 93 -16.29 -0.51 -2.45
CA LYS A 93 -17.32 -1.55 -2.55
C LYS A 93 -16.93 -2.79 -1.75
N ASP A 94 -15.67 -3.22 -1.90
CA ASP A 94 -15.12 -4.37 -1.17
C ASP A 94 -13.64 -4.16 -0.84
N VAL A 95 -13.18 -4.85 0.22
CA VAL A 95 -11.77 -4.90 0.61
C VAL A 95 -11.42 -6.33 0.94
N THR A 96 -10.37 -6.87 0.31
CA THR A 96 -9.87 -8.23 0.56
C THR A 96 -8.49 -8.18 1.20
N ALA A 97 -8.34 -8.82 2.36
CA ALA A 97 -7.10 -8.88 3.10
C ALA A 97 -6.27 -10.13 2.76
N PHE A 98 -4.97 -9.90 2.49
CA PHE A 98 -3.98 -10.91 2.15
C PHE A 98 -2.84 -10.94 3.18
N ASN A 99 -2.08 -12.04 3.22
CA ASN A 99 -0.97 -12.24 4.15
C ASN A 99 0.28 -11.37 3.85
N SER A 100 0.33 -10.67 2.73
CA SER A 100 1.43 -9.76 2.37
C SER A 100 1.01 -8.79 1.26
N GLY A 101 1.75 -7.67 1.13
CA GLY A 101 1.58 -6.75 0.00
C GLY A 101 1.80 -7.43 -1.35
N MET A 102 2.81 -8.30 -1.47
CA MET A 102 3.06 -9.06 -2.70
C MET A 102 1.90 -10.02 -3.04
N ALA A 103 1.25 -10.61 -2.03
CA ALA A 103 0.05 -11.43 -2.26
C ALA A 103 -1.13 -10.58 -2.75
N ALA A 104 -1.32 -9.37 -2.21
CA ALA A 104 -2.33 -8.44 -2.71
C ALA A 104 -2.08 -8.07 -4.18
N ILE A 105 -0.84 -7.67 -4.52
CA ILE A 105 -0.45 -7.31 -5.89
C ILE A 105 -0.64 -8.50 -6.84
N SER A 106 -0.07 -9.67 -6.52
CA SER A 106 -0.11 -10.84 -7.41
C SER A 106 -1.53 -11.33 -7.64
N ASN A 107 -2.37 -11.37 -6.61
CA ASN A 107 -3.76 -11.82 -6.75
C ASN A 107 -4.62 -10.81 -7.50
N ALA A 108 -4.42 -9.49 -7.30
CA ALA A 108 -5.11 -8.46 -8.08
C ALA A 108 -4.76 -8.55 -9.58
N LEU A 109 -3.48 -8.70 -9.91
CA LEU A 109 -3.02 -8.86 -11.29
C LEU A 109 -3.56 -10.16 -11.92
N LEU A 110 -3.46 -11.31 -11.23
CA LEU A 110 -3.94 -12.59 -11.72
C LEU A 110 -5.46 -12.58 -11.95
N ALA A 111 -6.25 -11.88 -11.12
CA ALA A 111 -7.69 -11.74 -11.29
C ALA A 111 -8.08 -11.06 -12.63
N LEU A 112 -7.19 -10.24 -13.18
CA LEU A 112 -7.44 -9.47 -14.41
C LEU A 112 -6.76 -10.05 -15.65
N THR A 113 -5.63 -10.74 -15.50
CA THR A 113 -4.75 -11.16 -16.62
C THR A 113 -5.05 -12.54 -17.17
N ALA A 114 -6.15 -13.18 -16.75
CA ALA A 114 -6.56 -14.48 -17.29
C ALA A 114 -6.69 -14.45 -18.83
N GLY A 115 -6.20 -15.50 -19.51
CA GLY A 115 -6.32 -15.63 -20.96
C GLY A 115 -5.19 -14.99 -21.78
N GLY A 116 -4.01 -14.72 -21.19
CA GLY A 116 -2.85 -14.25 -21.94
C GLY A 116 -2.89 -12.75 -22.24
N LYS A 117 -3.42 -11.95 -21.34
CA LYS A 117 -3.47 -10.49 -21.43
C LYS A 117 -2.13 -9.84 -21.09
N ASN A 118 -1.99 -8.55 -21.41
CA ASN A 118 -0.82 -7.78 -21.03
C ASN A 118 -1.11 -6.79 -19.90
N VAL A 119 -0.03 -6.38 -19.21
CA VAL A 119 -0.02 -5.33 -18.19
C VAL A 119 0.92 -4.23 -18.65
N VAL A 120 0.47 -2.99 -18.68
CA VAL A 120 1.31 -1.81 -18.89
C VAL A 120 1.74 -1.28 -17.53
N THR A 121 3.03 -0.97 -17.34
CA THR A 121 3.56 -0.50 -16.05
C THR A 121 4.82 0.33 -16.23
N SER A 122 5.29 0.98 -15.15
CA SER A 122 6.57 1.70 -15.15
C SER A 122 7.76 0.73 -15.02
N LYS A 123 8.93 1.16 -15.50
CA LYS A 123 10.22 0.53 -15.14
C LYS A 123 10.63 0.83 -13.67
N HIS A 124 10.05 1.86 -13.07
CA HIS A 124 10.29 2.28 -11.70
C HIS A 124 9.28 1.62 -10.78
N LEU A 125 9.59 0.42 -10.33
CA LEU A 125 8.78 -0.38 -9.41
C LEU A 125 9.64 -0.92 -8.28
N PHE A 126 8.99 -1.26 -7.19
CA PHE A 126 9.61 -2.12 -6.18
C PHE A 126 10.15 -3.40 -6.82
N GLY A 127 11.40 -3.77 -6.51
CA GLY A 127 12.10 -4.85 -7.21
C GLY A 127 11.32 -6.16 -7.32
N ASN A 128 10.62 -6.58 -6.24
CA ASN A 128 9.80 -7.80 -6.30
C ASN A 128 8.56 -7.65 -7.20
N THR A 129 7.97 -6.46 -7.31
CA THR A 129 6.86 -6.22 -8.24
C THR A 129 7.34 -6.27 -9.69
N TYR A 130 8.52 -5.70 -9.96
CA TYR A 130 9.16 -5.80 -11.26
C TYR A 130 9.41 -7.26 -11.66
N SER A 131 10.08 -8.03 -10.80
CA SER A 131 10.35 -9.46 -11.02
C SER A 131 9.06 -10.29 -11.12
N LEU A 132 8.02 -9.99 -10.31
CA LEU A 132 6.71 -10.64 -10.43
C LEU A 132 6.15 -10.49 -11.84
N LEU A 133 6.14 -9.28 -12.38
CA LEU A 133 5.59 -8.98 -13.70
C LEU A 133 6.46 -9.57 -14.82
N THR A 134 7.76 -9.31 -14.81
CA THR A 134 8.66 -9.66 -15.93
C THR A 134 9.08 -11.12 -15.96
N GLU A 135 9.06 -11.82 -14.83
CA GLU A 135 9.52 -13.21 -14.73
C GLU A 135 8.43 -14.18 -14.31
N SER A 136 7.75 -13.91 -13.18
CA SER A 136 6.81 -14.88 -12.60
C SER A 136 5.53 -14.97 -13.42
N LEU A 137 4.86 -13.86 -13.70
CA LEU A 137 3.63 -13.83 -14.48
C LEU A 137 3.86 -14.12 -15.97
N ALA A 138 5.05 -13.81 -16.49
CA ALA A 138 5.44 -14.18 -17.85
C ALA A 138 5.34 -15.69 -18.08
N ARG A 139 5.62 -16.52 -17.08
CA ARG A 139 5.48 -17.99 -17.15
C ARG A 139 4.03 -18.45 -17.27
N PHE A 140 3.08 -17.59 -16.91
CA PHE A 140 1.64 -17.81 -17.08
C PHE A 140 1.07 -17.12 -18.34
N GLY A 141 1.96 -16.64 -19.22
CA GLY A 141 1.58 -16.02 -20.50
C GLY A 141 1.15 -14.55 -20.38
N VAL A 142 1.44 -13.88 -19.26
CA VAL A 142 1.19 -12.44 -19.10
C VAL A 142 2.35 -11.66 -19.71
N GLU A 143 2.06 -10.81 -20.69
CA GLU A 143 3.04 -9.89 -21.27
C GLU A 143 3.15 -8.63 -20.40
N THR A 144 4.36 -8.17 -20.11
CA THR A 144 4.60 -6.90 -19.40
C THR A 144 5.16 -5.88 -20.38
N ARG A 145 4.52 -4.72 -20.47
CA ARG A 145 4.93 -3.59 -21.30
C ARG A 145 5.37 -2.43 -20.40
N LEU A 146 6.64 -2.04 -20.52
CA LEU A 146 7.21 -0.96 -19.73
C LEU A 146 7.00 0.38 -20.42
N ALA A 147 6.36 1.32 -19.74
CA ALA A 147 6.06 2.68 -20.19
C ALA A 147 6.69 3.71 -19.25
N ASP A 148 6.88 4.91 -19.76
CA ASP A 148 7.01 6.11 -18.92
C ASP A 148 5.60 6.59 -18.56
N LEU A 149 5.16 6.26 -17.35
CA LEU A 149 3.80 6.59 -16.88
C LEU A 149 3.63 8.08 -16.54
N THR A 150 4.70 8.88 -16.57
CA THR A 150 4.61 10.35 -16.49
C THR A 150 4.27 10.97 -17.86
N ASN A 151 4.32 10.17 -18.93
CA ASN A 151 4.00 10.56 -20.30
C ASN A 151 2.74 9.83 -20.79
N ALA A 152 1.63 10.57 -20.87
CA ALA A 152 0.33 10.03 -21.28
C ALA A 152 0.32 9.45 -22.69
N GLU A 153 1.03 10.06 -23.65
CA GLU A 153 1.08 9.58 -25.04
C GLU A 153 1.85 8.26 -25.15
N ALA A 154 3.00 8.17 -24.46
CA ALA A 154 3.79 6.95 -24.40
C ALA A 154 3.01 5.80 -23.74
N THR A 155 2.26 6.09 -22.68
CA THR A 155 1.38 5.12 -22.01
C THR A 155 0.27 4.66 -22.94
N LEU A 156 -0.44 5.60 -23.59
CA LEU A 156 -1.57 5.31 -24.48
C LEU A 156 -1.15 4.41 -25.66
N ALA A 157 0.06 4.61 -26.19
CA ALA A 157 0.59 3.84 -27.31
C ALA A 157 0.81 2.36 -26.99
N LEU A 158 0.96 2.00 -25.71
CA LEU A 158 1.19 0.63 -25.25
C LEU A 158 -0.10 -0.09 -24.80
N ILE A 159 -1.22 0.62 -24.70
CA ILE A 159 -2.52 0.06 -24.33
C ILE A 159 -3.28 -0.39 -25.60
N ASP A 160 -3.64 -1.67 -25.64
CA ASP A 160 -4.45 -2.29 -26.70
C ASP A 160 -5.65 -3.07 -26.13
N GLU A 161 -6.39 -3.76 -26.97
CA GLU A 161 -7.57 -4.57 -26.59
C GLU A 161 -7.25 -5.75 -25.68
N ASN A 162 -5.99 -6.16 -25.62
CA ASN A 162 -5.49 -7.23 -24.73
C ASN A 162 -4.93 -6.68 -23.42
N THR A 163 -4.89 -5.36 -23.22
CA THR A 163 -4.40 -4.78 -21.98
C THR A 163 -5.41 -4.97 -20.85
N ALA A 164 -5.05 -5.79 -19.88
CA ALA A 164 -5.88 -6.05 -18.70
C ALA A 164 -5.94 -4.85 -17.78
N CYS A 165 -4.78 -4.26 -17.52
CA CYS A 165 -4.66 -3.12 -16.62
C CYS A 165 -3.36 -2.35 -16.85
N VAL A 166 -3.35 -1.12 -16.33
CA VAL A 166 -2.14 -0.34 -16.06
C VAL A 166 -1.90 -0.39 -14.56
N TYR A 167 -0.70 -0.81 -14.15
CA TYR A 167 -0.29 -0.87 -12.75
C TYR A 167 0.81 0.14 -12.47
N PHE A 168 0.71 0.89 -11.36
CA PHE A 168 1.72 1.88 -10.99
C PHE A 168 1.82 2.06 -9.47
N GLU A 169 2.97 2.55 -9.00
CA GLU A 169 3.19 3.05 -7.65
C GLU A 169 2.98 4.57 -7.64
N ILE A 170 2.20 5.09 -6.70
CA ILE A 170 1.89 6.54 -6.65
C ILE A 170 3.11 7.42 -6.37
N ILE A 171 4.10 6.90 -5.64
CA ILE A 171 5.46 7.42 -5.52
C ILE A 171 6.39 6.20 -5.60
N THR A 172 7.25 6.16 -6.59
CA THR A 172 8.10 5.01 -6.86
C THR A 172 9.25 4.88 -5.85
N ASN A 173 9.68 3.65 -5.61
CA ASN A 173 10.71 3.32 -4.63
C ASN A 173 11.89 2.58 -5.30
N PRO A 174 13.12 3.14 -5.31
CA PRO A 174 13.59 4.34 -4.60
C PRO A 174 13.61 5.62 -5.45
N GLN A 175 13.15 5.62 -6.70
CA GLN A 175 13.35 6.72 -7.65
C GLN A 175 12.58 7.99 -7.30
N MET A 176 11.52 7.88 -6.45
CA MET A 176 10.68 9.00 -6.03
C MET A 176 9.94 9.71 -7.17
N GLU A 177 9.69 8.98 -8.27
CA GLU A 177 8.88 9.47 -9.39
C GLU A 177 7.40 9.50 -9.01
N VAL A 178 6.68 10.51 -9.49
CA VAL A 178 5.22 10.67 -9.25
C VAL A 178 4.51 10.79 -10.59
N ALA A 179 3.56 9.90 -10.86
CA ALA A 179 2.68 10.00 -12.01
C ALA A 179 1.48 10.92 -11.71
N ASP A 180 0.98 11.62 -12.74
CA ASP A 180 -0.31 12.33 -12.65
C ASP A 180 -1.45 11.31 -12.69
N ILE A 181 -2.02 11.01 -11.53
CA ILE A 181 -3.02 9.94 -11.36
C ILE A 181 -4.26 10.22 -12.19
N GLN A 182 -4.77 11.45 -12.16
CA GLN A 182 -5.98 11.83 -12.91
C GLN A 182 -5.75 11.76 -14.43
N GLN A 183 -4.60 12.23 -14.91
CA GLN A 183 -4.24 12.15 -16.32
C GLN A 183 -4.06 10.68 -16.74
N LEU A 184 -3.40 9.87 -15.91
CA LEU A 184 -3.19 8.45 -16.17
C LEU A 184 -4.53 7.70 -16.22
N ALA A 185 -5.44 7.95 -15.27
CA ALA A 185 -6.78 7.36 -15.25
C ALA A 185 -7.56 7.70 -16.54
N ASN A 186 -7.58 8.97 -16.94
CA ASN A 186 -8.23 9.41 -18.18
C ASN A 186 -7.65 8.67 -19.40
N THR A 187 -6.32 8.50 -19.44
CA THR A 187 -5.61 7.81 -20.53
C THR A 187 -5.98 6.32 -20.59
N VAL A 188 -6.01 5.67 -19.44
CA VAL A 188 -6.31 4.22 -19.31
C VAL A 188 -7.76 3.93 -19.68
N HIS A 189 -8.68 4.74 -19.14
CA HIS A 189 -10.12 4.55 -19.36
C HIS A 189 -10.55 4.83 -20.80
N GLN A 190 -9.84 5.72 -21.56
CA GLN A 190 -10.07 5.91 -22.99
C GLN A 190 -9.96 4.61 -23.81
N LYS A 191 -9.19 3.65 -23.31
CA LYS A 191 -8.98 2.34 -23.95
C LYS A 191 -9.80 1.22 -23.31
N GLY A 192 -10.64 1.54 -22.32
CA GLY A 192 -11.44 0.55 -21.59
C GLY A 192 -10.60 -0.40 -20.71
N SER A 193 -9.37 0.00 -20.35
CA SER A 193 -8.49 -0.75 -19.45
C SER A 193 -8.69 -0.32 -18.01
N VAL A 194 -8.17 -1.09 -17.06
CA VAL A 194 -8.30 -0.91 -15.61
C VAL A 194 -7.06 -0.22 -15.06
N LEU A 195 -7.22 0.74 -14.16
CA LEU A 195 -6.12 1.39 -13.46
C LEU A 195 -5.95 0.82 -12.04
N ILE A 196 -4.79 0.22 -11.76
CA ILE A 196 -4.40 -0.28 -10.43
C ILE A 196 -3.31 0.60 -9.85
N ALA A 197 -3.56 1.18 -8.68
CA ALA A 197 -2.57 1.97 -7.95
C ALA A 197 -2.04 1.22 -6.72
N ASP A 198 -0.73 1.15 -6.56
CA ASP A 198 -0.10 0.83 -5.29
C ASP A 198 0.08 2.13 -4.49
N THR A 199 -0.69 2.27 -3.42
CA THR A 199 -0.72 3.47 -2.57
C THR A 199 0.06 3.29 -1.28
N THR A 200 0.92 2.28 -1.20
CA THR A 200 1.69 1.94 0.01
C THR A 200 2.48 3.13 0.58
N THR A 201 2.89 4.09 -0.24
CA THR A 201 3.73 5.23 0.17
C THR A 201 2.97 6.37 0.82
N ILE A 202 1.67 6.51 0.55
CA ILE A 202 0.79 7.49 1.21
C ILE A 202 -0.51 6.78 1.60
N PRO A 203 -0.91 6.80 2.88
CA PRO A 203 -2.11 6.10 3.32
C PRO A 203 -3.40 6.64 2.70
N PHE A 204 -4.35 5.77 2.43
CA PHE A 204 -5.70 6.11 1.94
C PHE A 204 -6.49 7.04 2.88
N THR A 205 -6.04 7.25 4.12
CA THR A 205 -6.63 8.25 5.04
C THR A 205 -6.20 9.68 4.74
N GLN A 206 -5.24 9.88 3.83
CA GLN A 206 -4.68 11.18 3.50
C GLN A 206 -5.13 11.73 2.15
N PHE A 207 -5.54 10.86 1.23
CA PHE A 207 -6.07 11.22 -0.08
C PHE A 207 -7.01 10.11 -0.57
N SER A 208 -7.86 10.43 -1.54
CA SER A 208 -8.74 9.45 -2.19
C SER A 208 -8.19 9.12 -3.58
N SER A 209 -7.68 7.92 -3.76
CA SER A 209 -7.23 7.43 -5.07
C SER A 209 -8.42 7.24 -6.03
N HIS A 210 -9.58 6.86 -5.50
CA HIS A 210 -10.82 6.70 -6.25
C HIS A 210 -11.30 8.00 -6.89
N ASP A 211 -11.25 9.12 -6.14
CA ASP A 211 -11.66 10.44 -6.68
C ASP A 211 -10.74 10.90 -7.82
N MET A 212 -9.56 10.31 -7.95
CA MET A 212 -8.63 10.53 -9.07
C MET A 212 -8.77 9.50 -10.20
N GLY A 213 -9.77 8.60 -10.11
CA GLY A 213 -10.08 7.64 -11.16
C GLY A 213 -9.37 6.28 -11.04
N VAL A 214 -8.80 5.95 -9.89
CA VAL A 214 -8.27 4.60 -9.65
C VAL A 214 -9.41 3.60 -9.49
N ASP A 215 -9.33 2.48 -10.18
CA ASP A 215 -10.33 1.40 -10.14
C ASP A 215 -10.10 0.42 -8.99
N ILE A 216 -8.85 0.06 -8.79
CA ILE A 216 -8.40 -0.87 -7.77
C ILE A 216 -7.17 -0.29 -7.09
N GLU A 217 -7.18 -0.29 -5.77
CA GLU A 217 -6.03 0.11 -4.97
C GLU A 217 -5.41 -1.12 -4.30
N VAL A 218 -4.09 -1.22 -4.30
CA VAL A 218 -3.35 -2.22 -3.54
C VAL A 218 -2.48 -1.54 -2.51
N VAL A 219 -2.42 -2.12 -1.31
CA VAL A 219 -1.67 -1.56 -0.18
C VAL A 219 -0.87 -2.67 0.50
N SER A 220 0.42 -2.45 0.68
CA SER A 220 1.18 -3.24 1.65
C SER A 220 0.86 -2.76 3.07
N SER A 221 -0.13 -3.38 3.72
CA SER A 221 -0.53 -3.03 5.09
C SER A 221 0.54 -3.36 6.15
N THR A 222 1.62 -4.04 5.72
CA THR A 222 2.89 -4.19 6.46
C THR A 222 3.49 -2.85 6.88
N LYS A 223 3.24 -1.78 6.11
CA LYS A 223 3.90 -0.47 6.22
C LYS A 223 3.17 0.44 7.21
N TYR A 224 2.62 1.55 6.77
CA TYR A 224 1.93 2.50 7.64
C TYR A 224 0.84 1.89 8.53
N ILE A 225 0.07 0.91 8.02
CA ILE A 225 -1.01 0.31 8.79
C ILE A 225 -0.46 -0.47 9.97
N SER A 226 0.50 -1.39 9.76
CA SER A 226 1.17 -2.11 10.86
C SER A 226 1.94 -1.18 11.80
N GLY A 227 2.63 -0.20 11.25
CA GLY A 227 3.36 0.88 11.94
C GLY A 227 4.61 0.46 12.71
N GLY A 228 4.62 -0.67 13.36
CA GLY A 228 5.70 -1.10 14.24
C GLY A 228 6.53 -2.28 13.73
N ALA A 229 6.48 -2.63 12.44
CA ALA A 229 7.09 -3.83 11.86
C ALA A 229 6.67 -5.14 12.57
N THR A 230 5.42 -5.20 13.02
CA THR A 230 4.91 -6.29 13.85
C THR A 230 4.17 -7.36 13.06
N SER A 231 3.69 -7.01 11.85
CA SER A 231 2.89 -7.92 11.04
C SER A 231 3.07 -7.64 9.54
N LEU A 232 3.10 -8.72 8.75
CA LEU A 232 2.99 -8.65 7.29
C LEU A 232 1.52 -8.63 6.90
N GLY A 233 1.17 -7.89 5.85
CA GLY A 233 -0.17 -7.90 5.31
C GLY A 233 -0.27 -7.13 3.99
N GLY A 234 -1.38 -7.35 3.29
CA GLY A 234 -1.73 -6.63 2.09
C GLY A 234 -3.24 -6.48 1.97
N LEU A 235 -3.68 -5.44 1.32
CA LEU A 235 -5.08 -5.17 1.05
C LEU A 235 -5.28 -4.94 -0.44
N VAL A 236 -6.37 -5.47 -0.97
CA VAL A 236 -6.91 -5.10 -2.28
C VAL A 236 -8.22 -4.37 -2.02
N ILE A 237 -8.32 -3.14 -2.48
CA ILE A 237 -9.45 -2.25 -2.29
C ILE A 237 -10.15 -2.09 -3.65
N ASP A 238 -11.36 -2.61 -3.77
CA ASP A 238 -12.18 -2.58 -4.98
C ASP A 238 -13.21 -1.46 -4.89
N TYR A 239 -13.11 -0.48 -5.79
CA TYR A 239 -14.07 0.63 -5.86
C TYR A 239 -15.34 0.28 -6.65
N GLY A 240 -15.45 -0.93 -7.19
CA GLY A 240 -16.64 -1.43 -7.85
C GLY A 240 -16.80 -0.98 -9.31
N THR A 241 -15.79 -0.41 -9.92
CA THR A 241 -15.78 0.03 -11.32
C THR A 241 -15.51 -1.13 -12.29
N VAL A 242 -14.93 -2.24 -11.79
CA VAL A 242 -14.59 -3.42 -12.58
C VAL A 242 -15.61 -4.53 -12.33
N GLU A 243 -16.40 -4.86 -13.35
CA GLU A 243 -17.45 -5.88 -13.23
C GLU A 243 -16.87 -7.25 -12.88
N GLY A 244 -17.45 -7.90 -11.87
CA GLY A 244 -17.08 -9.23 -11.43
C GLY A 244 -15.73 -9.34 -10.73
N PHE A 245 -15.05 -8.24 -10.41
CA PHE A 245 -13.74 -8.29 -9.77
C PHE A 245 -13.81 -8.89 -8.36
N GLU A 246 -14.81 -8.52 -7.54
CA GLU A 246 -15.03 -9.07 -6.20
C GLU A 246 -15.11 -10.62 -6.23
N GLN A 247 -15.87 -11.19 -7.18
CA GLN A 247 -15.99 -12.64 -7.32
C GLN A 247 -14.65 -13.29 -7.68
N LYS A 248 -13.86 -12.65 -8.55
CA LYS A 248 -12.54 -13.15 -8.92
C LYS A 248 -11.56 -13.09 -7.77
N ILE A 249 -11.47 -11.95 -7.08
CA ILE A 249 -10.47 -11.77 -6.03
C ILE A 249 -10.76 -12.63 -4.79
N ARG A 250 -12.01 -12.72 -4.33
CA ARG A 250 -12.40 -13.53 -3.18
C ARG A 250 -12.70 -14.98 -3.58
N GLY A 251 -13.59 -15.18 -4.57
CA GLY A 251 -14.12 -16.49 -4.93
C GLY A 251 -13.13 -17.37 -5.69
N GLU A 252 -12.14 -16.80 -6.36
CA GLU A 252 -11.12 -17.57 -7.09
C GLU A 252 -9.73 -17.40 -6.46
N GLN A 253 -9.21 -16.17 -6.38
CA GLN A 253 -7.82 -15.96 -5.98
C GLN A 253 -7.60 -16.30 -4.50
N LEU A 254 -8.32 -15.66 -3.58
CA LEU A 254 -8.17 -15.94 -2.15
C LEU A 254 -8.56 -17.39 -1.83
N PHE A 255 -9.66 -17.87 -2.40
CA PHE A 255 -10.20 -19.21 -2.15
C PHE A 255 -9.23 -20.31 -2.59
N ASN A 256 -8.64 -20.21 -3.79
CA ASN A 256 -7.83 -21.26 -4.39
C ASN A 256 -6.34 -21.13 -4.05
N PHE A 257 -5.76 -19.93 -4.06
CA PHE A 257 -4.35 -19.73 -3.74
C PHE A 257 -4.07 -19.63 -2.24
N GLY A 258 -5.09 -19.30 -1.42
CA GLY A 258 -5.02 -19.42 0.03
C GLY A 258 -4.07 -18.42 0.72
N ALA A 259 -3.76 -17.29 0.11
CA ALA A 259 -2.88 -16.27 0.68
C ALA A 259 -3.62 -15.37 1.71
N TYR A 260 -4.44 -15.99 2.56
CA TYR A 260 -5.30 -15.31 3.52
C TYR A 260 -4.52 -14.63 4.67
N MET A 261 -5.06 -13.54 5.22
CA MET A 261 -4.57 -12.92 6.43
C MET A 261 -5.05 -13.70 7.66
N THR A 262 -4.16 -13.95 8.64
CA THR A 262 -4.56 -14.59 9.89
C THR A 262 -5.26 -13.61 10.83
N PRO A 263 -6.16 -14.08 11.73
CA PRO A 263 -6.88 -13.20 12.65
C PRO A 263 -5.95 -12.46 13.62
N GLN A 264 -4.82 -13.03 14.02
CA GLN A 264 -3.84 -12.35 14.87
C GLN A 264 -3.21 -11.17 14.14
N VAL A 265 -2.87 -11.34 12.85
CA VAL A 265 -2.33 -10.26 12.01
C VAL A 265 -3.38 -9.17 11.80
N ALA A 266 -4.62 -9.54 11.48
CA ALA A 266 -5.72 -8.59 11.32
C ALA A 266 -5.95 -7.76 12.59
N TYR A 267 -5.89 -8.38 13.76
CA TYR A 267 -6.01 -7.69 15.04
C TYR A 267 -4.88 -6.67 15.25
N LEU A 268 -3.62 -7.06 15.02
CA LEU A 268 -2.47 -6.15 15.12
C LEU A 268 -2.59 -4.97 14.15
N GLN A 269 -3.04 -5.24 12.94
CA GLN A 269 -3.23 -4.19 11.93
C GLN A 269 -4.42 -3.28 12.23
N THR A 270 -5.46 -3.78 12.88
CA THR A 270 -6.56 -2.96 13.39
C THR A 270 -6.06 -1.94 14.42
N ILE A 271 -5.23 -2.39 15.39
CA ILE A 271 -4.60 -1.48 16.37
C ILE A 271 -3.72 -0.44 15.66
N GLY A 272 -2.94 -0.87 14.68
CA GLY A 272 -2.11 0.01 13.90
C GLY A 272 -2.91 1.04 13.10
N LEU A 273 -4.05 0.64 12.53
CA LEU A 273 -4.96 1.51 11.79
C LEU A 273 -5.56 2.61 12.69
N GLU A 274 -5.94 2.27 13.92
CA GLU A 274 -6.51 3.24 14.89
C GLU A 274 -5.53 4.36 15.23
N THR A 275 -4.21 4.11 15.15
CA THR A 275 -3.15 5.11 15.44
C THR A 275 -2.49 5.68 14.19
N LEU A 276 -2.92 5.26 13.00
CA LEU A 276 -2.28 5.61 11.73
C LEU A 276 -2.18 7.12 11.53
N ASP A 277 -3.27 7.86 11.69
CA ASP A 277 -3.29 9.31 11.48
C ASP A 277 -2.38 10.07 12.45
N ALA A 278 -2.31 9.62 13.71
CA ALA A 278 -1.42 10.22 14.71
C ALA A 278 0.06 10.03 14.34
N ARG A 279 0.45 8.83 13.91
CA ARG A 279 1.82 8.52 13.46
C ARG A 279 2.16 9.24 12.16
N TYR A 280 1.24 9.23 11.21
CA TYR A 280 1.45 9.82 9.90
C TYR A 280 1.61 11.34 9.93
N ARG A 281 1.07 12.04 10.92
CA ARG A 281 1.34 13.49 11.08
C ARG A 281 2.80 13.79 11.42
N VAL A 282 3.46 12.91 12.14
CA VAL A 282 4.85 13.11 12.58
C VAL A 282 5.85 12.71 11.49
N GLN A 283 5.69 11.53 10.89
CA GLN A 283 6.68 10.98 9.96
C GLN A 283 6.97 11.88 8.74
N PRO A 284 5.97 12.38 7.97
CA PRO A 284 6.25 13.28 6.86
C PRO A 284 6.78 14.65 7.28
N SER A 285 6.40 15.13 8.48
CA SER A 285 6.94 16.37 9.04
C SER A 285 8.44 16.23 9.30
N ASN A 286 8.84 15.14 9.96
CA ASN A 286 10.23 14.81 10.20
C ASN A 286 11.01 14.65 8.88
N ALA A 287 10.40 13.98 7.90
CA ALA A 287 11.02 13.75 6.59
C ALA A 287 11.29 15.05 5.84
N LEU A 288 10.34 15.99 5.84
CA LEU A 288 10.51 17.29 5.18
C LEU A 288 11.59 18.14 5.86
N GLU A 289 11.55 18.23 7.19
CA GLU A 289 12.56 18.97 7.95
C GLU A 289 13.95 18.37 7.76
N LEU A 290 14.05 17.05 7.88
CA LEU A 290 15.31 16.34 7.69
C LEU A 290 15.85 16.54 6.27
N ALA A 291 15.03 16.32 5.24
CA ALA A 291 15.45 16.49 3.84
C ALA A 291 15.94 17.91 3.56
N THR A 292 15.27 18.93 4.10
CA THR A 292 15.70 20.33 3.97
C THR A 292 17.09 20.56 4.59
N ARG A 293 17.32 20.04 5.79
CA ARG A 293 18.61 20.19 6.48
C ARG A 293 19.75 19.39 5.81
N LEU A 294 19.40 18.23 5.23
CA LEU A 294 20.38 17.38 4.54
C LEU A 294 20.92 18.02 3.25
N GLN A 295 20.15 18.90 2.58
CA GLN A 295 20.63 19.66 1.41
C GLN A 295 21.81 20.59 1.73
N GLU A 296 21.98 20.97 3.00
CA GLU A 296 23.07 21.84 3.45
C GLU A 296 24.40 21.10 3.69
N LEU A 297 24.39 19.77 3.71
CA LEU A 297 25.57 18.96 3.98
C LEU A 297 26.37 18.68 2.68
N SER A 298 27.59 19.19 2.61
CA SER A 298 28.45 19.07 1.41
C SER A 298 28.83 17.65 1.01
N GLN A 299 28.74 16.69 1.93
CA GLN A 299 28.99 15.26 1.70
C GLN A 299 27.83 14.58 0.94
N ILE A 300 26.63 15.16 0.96
CA ILE A 300 25.45 14.68 0.24
C ILE A 300 25.40 15.40 -1.11
N LYS A 301 25.39 14.63 -2.20
CA LYS A 301 25.38 15.16 -3.58
C LYS A 301 23.99 15.57 -4.02
N HIS A 302 23.00 14.79 -3.60
CA HIS A 302 21.60 15.05 -3.93
C HIS A 302 20.69 14.51 -2.84
N VAL A 303 19.63 15.24 -2.54
CA VAL A 303 18.53 14.80 -1.66
C VAL A 303 17.29 14.68 -2.52
N ASN A 304 16.81 13.47 -2.72
CA ASN A 304 15.59 13.20 -3.47
C ASN A 304 14.41 12.97 -2.51
N TYR A 305 13.54 13.96 -2.41
CA TYR A 305 12.31 13.89 -1.63
C TYR A 305 11.24 14.77 -2.28
N VAL A 306 10.09 14.20 -2.64
CA VAL A 306 9.05 14.92 -3.38
C VAL A 306 8.42 16.08 -2.62
N GLY A 307 8.65 16.17 -1.31
CA GLY A 307 8.26 17.31 -0.46
C GLY A 307 9.14 18.54 -0.61
N LEU A 308 10.34 18.43 -1.19
CA LEU A 308 11.26 19.57 -1.37
C LEU A 308 10.79 20.46 -2.54
N PRO A 309 10.84 21.80 -2.39
CA PRO A 309 10.36 22.73 -3.42
C PRO A 309 11.08 22.66 -4.77
N ASP A 310 12.33 22.19 -4.78
CA ASP A 310 13.18 22.02 -5.96
C ASP A 310 13.03 20.63 -6.61
N ASN A 311 12.29 19.71 -5.99
CA ASN A 311 11.99 18.41 -6.60
C ASN A 311 11.04 18.59 -7.80
N PRO A 312 11.29 17.96 -8.97
CA PRO A 312 10.47 18.12 -10.17
C PRO A 312 9.01 17.74 -9.96
N TYR A 313 8.72 16.81 -9.06
CA TYR A 313 7.37 16.33 -8.76
C TYR A 313 6.68 17.07 -7.60
N HIS A 314 7.33 18.06 -6.98
CA HIS A 314 6.80 18.75 -5.80
C HIS A 314 5.39 19.30 -6.01
N LYS A 315 5.18 20.06 -7.09
CA LYS A 315 3.88 20.68 -7.38
C LYS A 315 2.78 19.65 -7.63
N LEU A 316 3.12 18.58 -8.37
CA LEU A 316 2.20 17.49 -8.64
C LEU A 316 1.85 16.72 -7.36
N SER A 317 2.85 16.39 -6.56
CA SER A 317 2.67 15.76 -5.25
C SER A 317 1.76 16.58 -4.34
N GLN A 318 2.00 17.90 -4.24
CA GLN A 318 1.13 18.79 -3.47
C GLN A 318 -0.31 18.84 -3.99
N HIS A 319 -0.49 18.82 -5.32
CA HIS A 319 -1.81 18.82 -5.93
C HIS A 319 -2.57 17.53 -5.58
N GLN A 320 -1.91 16.37 -5.66
CA GLN A 320 -2.54 15.05 -5.48
C GLN A 320 -2.70 14.68 -4.00
N PHE A 321 -1.68 14.95 -3.19
CA PHE A 321 -1.59 14.45 -1.80
C PHE A 321 -1.67 15.55 -0.75
N GLY A 322 -1.91 16.79 -1.15
CA GLY A 322 -1.95 17.93 -0.25
C GLY A 322 -0.56 18.27 0.28
N LYS A 323 -0.44 18.46 1.61
CA LYS A 323 0.82 18.88 2.24
C LYS A 323 1.78 17.71 2.55
N THR A 324 1.37 16.47 2.26
CA THR A 324 2.20 15.31 2.57
C THR A 324 2.93 14.81 1.32
N ALA A 325 4.12 14.26 1.55
CA ALA A 325 4.95 13.62 0.52
C ALA A 325 5.47 12.25 1.01
N GLY A 326 4.81 11.67 2.00
CA GLY A 326 5.28 10.45 2.65
C GLY A 326 6.52 10.67 3.52
N ALA A 327 7.16 9.58 3.94
CA ALA A 327 8.32 9.63 4.83
C ALA A 327 9.51 8.80 4.30
N MET A 328 9.65 8.71 2.99
CA MET A 328 10.80 8.11 2.32
C MET A 328 11.68 9.21 1.74
N VAL A 329 12.96 9.22 2.11
CA VAL A 329 13.96 10.19 1.63
C VAL A 329 15.12 9.40 1.04
N CYS A 330 15.57 9.74 -0.15
CA CYS A 330 16.78 9.19 -0.75
C CYS A 330 17.89 10.22 -0.78
N ILE A 331 19.10 9.81 -0.45
CA ILE A 331 20.30 10.65 -0.56
C ILE A 331 21.33 9.97 -1.43
N ASP A 332 22.02 10.75 -2.26
CA ASP A 332 23.13 10.26 -3.08
C ASP A 332 24.46 10.74 -2.49
N LEU A 333 25.40 9.81 -2.37
CA LEU A 333 26.78 10.04 -1.92
C LEU A 333 27.75 9.91 -3.09
N ASP A 334 29.06 10.07 -2.83
CA ASP A 334 30.07 10.06 -3.88
C ASP A 334 30.25 8.67 -4.55
N SER A 335 30.02 7.59 -3.80
CA SER A 335 30.30 6.23 -4.25
C SER A 335 29.57 5.19 -3.42
N GLU A 336 29.47 3.95 -3.92
CA GLU A 336 29.00 2.80 -3.18
C GLU A 336 29.76 2.59 -1.86
N LYS A 337 31.09 2.80 -1.89
CA LYS A 337 31.92 2.72 -0.68
C LYS A 337 31.50 3.76 0.35
N SER A 338 31.22 4.99 -0.06
CA SER A 338 30.72 6.04 0.84
C SER A 338 29.36 5.69 1.41
N CYS A 339 28.47 5.07 0.63
CA CYS A 339 27.18 4.58 1.12
C CYS A 339 27.33 3.53 2.23
N PHE A 340 28.24 2.56 2.02
CA PHE A 340 28.49 1.53 3.02
C PHE A 340 29.10 2.10 4.31
N GLN A 341 30.12 2.97 4.16
CA GLN A 341 30.73 3.64 5.31
C GLN A 341 29.71 4.46 6.11
N PHE A 342 28.86 5.22 5.41
CA PHE A 342 27.79 5.98 6.03
C PHE A 342 26.84 5.07 6.82
N ILE A 343 26.31 4.01 6.18
CA ILE A 343 25.39 3.07 6.82
C ILE A 343 26.04 2.36 8.02
N ASP A 344 27.32 1.99 7.91
CA ASP A 344 28.03 1.31 8.98
C ASP A 344 28.31 2.23 10.19
N ASN A 345 28.46 3.53 9.95
CA ASN A 345 28.70 4.52 11.00
C ASN A 345 27.43 4.97 11.75
N LEU A 346 26.23 4.64 11.25
CA LEU A 346 24.96 4.95 11.92
C LEU A 346 24.87 4.28 13.30
N LYS A 347 24.43 5.02 14.32
CA LYS A 347 24.33 4.57 15.72
C LYS A 347 22.88 4.45 16.19
N LEU A 348 22.01 5.37 15.77
CA LEU A 348 20.59 5.42 16.10
C LEU A 348 19.75 4.73 14.99
N ILE A 349 19.98 5.14 13.75
CA ILE A 349 19.24 4.67 12.59
C ILE A 349 19.55 3.19 12.33
N HIS A 350 18.50 2.38 12.22
CA HIS A 350 18.65 0.94 12.05
C HIS A 350 18.91 0.53 10.60
N ARG A 351 19.84 -0.40 10.40
CA ARG A 351 20.10 -1.09 9.13
C ARG A 351 19.07 -2.19 8.92
N ALA A 352 17.91 -1.84 8.38
CA ALA A 352 16.80 -2.79 8.20
C ALA A 352 15.95 -2.45 6.99
N THR A 353 15.45 -3.49 6.33
CA THR A 353 14.61 -3.33 5.14
C THR A 353 13.13 -3.32 5.50
N ASN A 354 12.61 -2.15 5.79
CA ASN A 354 11.19 -1.86 5.89
C ASN A 354 10.95 -0.43 5.39
N LEU A 355 9.69 0.03 5.39
CA LEU A 355 9.29 1.41 5.11
C LEU A 355 8.23 1.83 6.11
N PHE A 356 8.27 3.13 6.50
CA PHE A 356 7.24 3.74 7.32
C PHE A 356 7.02 3.03 8.66
N ASP A 357 8.11 2.49 9.19
CA ASP A 357 8.21 1.96 10.55
C ASP A 357 8.19 3.12 11.55
N ASN A 358 7.90 2.83 12.82
CA ASN A 358 8.03 3.81 13.90
C ASN A 358 9.49 4.24 14.10
N ARG A 359 10.45 3.44 13.67
CA ARG A 359 11.90 3.69 13.72
C ARG A 359 12.41 4.15 12.38
N THR A 360 13.39 5.02 12.39
CA THR A 360 14.14 5.43 11.19
C THR A 360 15.05 4.31 10.72
N LEU A 361 14.96 3.98 9.44
CA LEU A 361 15.68 2.87 8.80
C LEU A 361 16.50 3.34 7.62
N ALA A 362 17.65 2.72 7.40
CA ALA A 362 18.53 2.97 6.26
C ALA A 362 18.87 1.68 5.52
N ILE A 363 18.85 1.73 4.19
CA ILE A 363 19.37 0.68 3.30
C ILE A 363 20.10 1.29 2.09
N HIS A 364 20.94 0.48 1.47
CA HIS A 364 21.50 0.72 0.14
C HIS A 364 20.69 -0.11 -0.88
N PRO A 365 19.74 0.47 -1.63
CA PRO A 365 18.81 -0.28 -2.47
C PRO A 365 19.52 -1.17 -3.50
N TYR A 366 20.58 -0.66 -4.15
CA TYR A 366 21.33 -1.36 -5.18
C TYR A 366 21.88 -2.72 -4.73
N SER A 367 22.39 -2.83 -3.50
CA SER A 367 22.97 -4.06 -2.94
C SER A 367 22.01 -4.86 -2.06
N THR A 368 20.77 -4.39 -1.87
CA THR A 368 19.77 -5.05 -1.02
C THR A 368 18.52 -5.44 -1.80
N ILE A 369 17.52 -4.57 -1.89
CA ILE A 369 16.23 -4.87 -2.52
C ILE A 369 16.30 -5.09 -4.03
N PHE A 370 17.42 -4.70 -4.67
CA PHE A 370 17.71 -4.96 -6.08
C PHE A 370 18.90 -5.91 -6.28
N VAL A 371 19.37 -6.61 -5.25
CA VAL A 371 20.56 -7.49 -5.33
C VAL A 371 20.43 -8.59 -6.38
N ALA A 372 19.22 -9.09 -6.64
CA ALA A 372 18.99 -10.16 -7.61
C ALA A 372 19.13 -9.73 -9.08
N PHE A 373 19.10 -8.43 -9.35
CA PHE A 373 19.18 -7.88 -10.71
C PHE A 373 20.64 -7.64 -11.12
N SER A 374 20.92 -7.85 -12.40
CA SER A 374 22.21 -7.51 -13.01
C SER A 374 22.47 -5.99 -12.99
N ALA A 375 23.70 -5.57 -13.18
CA ALA A 375 24.05 -4.15 -13.27
C ALA A 375 23.32 -3.44 -14.44
N GLU A 376 23.12 -4.15 -15.55
CA GLU A 376 22.40 -3.63 -16.72
C GLU A 376 20.90 -3.41 -16.41
N GLU A 377 20.26 -4.35 -15.73
CA GLU A 377 18.85 -4.22 -15.32
C GLU A 377 18.66 -3.08 -14.31
N LYS A 378 19.55 -2.98 -13.32
CA LYS A 378 19.54 -1.86 -12.36
C LYS A 378 19.69 -0.51 -13.06
N ALA A 379 20.57 -0.42 -14.07
CA ALA A 379 20.72 0.79 -14.86
C ALA A 379 19.45 1.13 -15.67
N LYS A 380 18.77 0.12 -16.25
CA LYS A 380 17.48 0.32 -16.92
C LYS A 380 16.37 0.82 -15.98
N MET A 381 16.42 0.42 -14.71
CA MET A 381 15.48 0.84 -13.66
C MET A 381 15.93 2.12 -12.94
N ASP A 382 17.00 2.78 -13.38
CA ASP A 382 17.58 3.97 -12.75
C ASP A 382 17.91 3.76 -11.25
N VAL A 383 18.37 2.56 -10.89
CA VAL A 383 18.81 2.22 -9.53
C VAL A 383 20.32 2.50 -9.43
N LEU A 384 20.66 3.56 -8.69
CA LEU A 384 22.05 4.01 -8.58
C LEU A 384 22.75 3.31 -7.41
N ASN A 385 24.04 3.00 -7.59
CA ASN A 385 24.89 2.45 -6.54
C ASN A 385 25.43 3.51 -5.56
N THR A 386 25.03 4.76 -5.74
CA THR A 386 25.37 5.89 -4.87
C THR A 386 24.22 6.29 -3.96
N THR A 387 23.06 5.64 -4.07
CA THR A 387 21.86 6.02 -3.33
C THR A 387 21.71 5.25 -2.02
N VAL A 388 21.47 5.97 -0.93
CA VAL A 388 20.95 5.45 0.33
C VAL A 388 19.51 5.88 0.50
N ARG A 389 18.63 4.93 0.79
CA ARG A 389 17.21 5.19 1.10
C ARG A 389 17.01 5.20 2.61
N LEU A 390 16.42 6.28 3.09
CA LEU A 390 16.00 6.48 4.48
C LEU A 390 14.47 6.37 4.56
N SER A 391 13.97 5.61 5.52
CA SER A 391 12.55 5.59 5.90
C SER A 391 12.45 6.25 7.26
N ILE A 392 11.84 7.43 7.32
CA ILE A 392 11.85 8.29 8.50
C ILE A 392 10.77 7.85 9.48
N GLY A 393 11.17 7.70 10.74
CA GLY A 393 10.35 7.27 11.87
C GLY A 393 9.75 8.41 12.68
N LEU A 394 9.46 8.08 13.94
CA LEU A 394 8.79 8.96 14.91
C LEU A 394 9.74 9.61 15.91
N GLU A 395 11.05 9.33 15.81
CA GLU A 395 12.07 9.88 16.69
C GLU A 395 12.15 11.41 16.56
N ASP A 396 12.76 12.07 17.54
CA ASP A 396 13.08 13.48 17.43
C ASP A 396 13.98 13.73 16.21
N VAL A 397 13.57 14.66 15.35
CA VAL A 397 14.27 14.94 14.09
C VAL A 397 15.71 15.38 14.28
N ASP A 398 16.01 16.07 15.39
CA ASP A 398 17.37 16.45 15.75
C ASP A 398 18.27 15.24 16.02
N ASP A 399 17.75 14.21 16.67
CA ASP A 399 18.49 12.99 16.95
C ASP A 399 18.80 12.24 15.66
N ILE A 400 17.80 12.14 14.74
CA ILE A 400 17.98 11.54 13.41
C ILE A 400 19.05 12.32 12.62
N TYR A 401 18.94 13.67 12.58
CA TYR A 401 19.88 14.52 11.87
C TYR A 401 21.31 14.42 12.42
N ASN A 402 21.46 14.40 13.74
CA ASN A 402 22.77 14.30 14.39
C ASN A 402 23.42 12.95 14.12
N ASP A 403 22.63 11.86 14.07
CA ASP A 403 23.14 10.53 13.71
C ASP A 403 23.63 10.49 12.25
N ILE A 404 22.88 11.07 11.32
CA ILE A 404 23.30 11.19 9.92
C ILE A 404 24.58 12.03 9.80
N LYS A 405 24.63 13.18 10.45
CA LYS A 405 25.76 14.10 10.37
C LYS A 405 27.05 13.47 10.88
N GLN A 406 26.99 12.75 12.02
CA GLN A 406 28.17 12.07 12.56
C GLN A 406 28.58 10.87 11.71
N ALA A 407 27.66 10.23 10.99
CA ALA A 407 27.95 9.09 10.12
C ALA A 407 28.62 9.48 8.79
N LEU A 408 28.50 10.75 8.39
CA LEU A 408 29.13 11.31 7.19
C LEU A 408 30.57 11.83 7.44
N THR A 409 31.03 11.85 8.67
CA THR A 409 32.41 12.25 9.06
C THR A 409 33.32 11.01 9.07
#